data_ed464ab5e9515a74a5adc317350dc11f
#
_entry.id   ed464ab5e9515a74a5adc317350dc11f
#
_cell.length_a   1.000
_cell.length_b   1.000
_cell.length_c   1.000
_cell.angle_alpha   90.00
_cell.angle_beta   90.00
_cell.angle_gamma   90.00
#
_symmetry.space_group_name_H-M   'P 1'
#
loop_
_entity.id
_entity.type
_entity.pdbx_description
1 polymer ?
#
loop_
_entity_poly.entity_id
_entity_poly.type
_entity_poly.pdbx_seq_one_letter_code
_entity_poly.pdbx_strand_id
1 'polypeptide(L)'
;MGNTVGSKFSFKTAEDFYILGLWLADGYWWSSSIGLTSVSPKLIGKFSKFLLRVAPSHPLKQRIYPVRLGEKRKQEAMQVYINNRSLTRLFMSFKTGDL
;
A
#
# COMPACT_ATOMS: atom_id res chain seq x y z
N MET A 1 -2.07 -19.78 -17.66
CA MET A 1 -1.98 -18.52 -17.73
C MET A 1 -1.20 -17.78 -16.72
N GLY A 2 -0.69 -17.96 -15.86
CA GLY A 2 0.22 -17.26 -15.00
C GLY A 2 -0.02 -15.79 -14.75
N ASN A 3 -1.10 -15.25 -15.18
CA ASN A 3 -1.35 -13.83 -14.98
C ASN A 3 -1.83 -13.58 -13.57
N THR A 4 -1.11 -12.77 -12.86
CA THR A 4 -1.60 -12.29 -11.57
C THR A 4 -2.44 -11.05 -11.83
N VAL A 5 -3.36 -10.78 -10.91
CA VAL A 5 -4.19 -9.58 -11.00
C VAL A 5 -3.32 -8.34 -11.02
N GLY A 6 -2.29 -8.30 -10.18
CA GLY A 6 -1.40 -7.15 -10.12
C GLY A 6 -0.71 -6.83 -11.43
N SER A 7 -0.38 -7.84 -12.24
CA SER A 7 0.32 -7.59 -13.50
C SER A 7 -0.58 -6.95 -14.55
N LYS A 8 -1.89 -6.99 -14.38
CA LYS A 8 -2.84 -6.38 -15.31
C LYS A 8 -3.46 -5.10 -14.78
N PHE A 9 -3.22 -4.76 -13.55
CA PHE A 9 -3.80 -3.56 -12.97
C PHE A 9 -3.13 -2.31 -13.54
N SER A 10 -3.92 -1.29 -13.79
CA SER A 10 -3.41 0.04 -14.09
C SER A 10 -4.32 1.06 -13.43
N PHE A 11 -3.76 2.24 -13.13
CA PHE A 11 -4.52 3.30 -12.49
C PHE A 11 -5.45 3.94 -13.51
N LYS A 12 -6.75 3.95 -13.23
CA LYS A 12 -7.75 4.46 -14.16
C LYS A 12 -8.74 5.43 -13.52
N THR A 13 -9.15 5.18 -12.28
CA THR A 13 -10.20 5.95 -11.64
C THR A 13 -9.60 6.99 -10.71
N ALA A 14 -10.42 7.97 -10.32
CA ALA A 14 -10.01 8.96 -9.32
C ALA A 14 -9.62 8.28 -8.01
N GLU A 15 -10.32 7.22 -7.65
CA GLU A 15 -9.99 6.49 -6.44
C GLU A 15 -8.65 5.79 -6.54
N ASP A 16 -8.33 5.21 -7.70
CA ASP A 16 -7.03 4.60 -7.92
C ASP A 16 -5.91 5.62 -7.70
N PHE A 17 -6.08 6.82 -8.26
CA PHE A 17 -5.07 7.87 -8.09
C PHE A 17 -5.03 8.41 -6.67
N TYR A 18 -6.15 8.39 -5.98
CA TYR A 18 -6.18 8.75 -4.56
C TYR A 18 -5.31 7.78 -3.75
N ILE A 19 -5.45 6.48 -4.03
CA ILE A 19 -4.65 5.45 -3.38
C ILE A 19 -3.16 5.64 -3.69
N LEU A 20 -2.83 5.95 -4.93
CA LEU A 20 -1.44 6.24 -5.30
C LEU A 20 -0.91 7.43 -4.51
N GLY A 21 -1.72 8.47 -4.35
CA GLY A 21 -1.34 9.64 -3.56
C GLY A 21 -1.07 9.30 -2.11
N LEU A 22 -1.90 8.45 -1.51
CA LEU A 22 -1.66 7.97 -0.15
C LEU A 22 -0.32 7.26 -0.06
N TRP A 23 -0.03 6.40 -1.02
CA TRP A 23 1.21 5.64 -1.02
C TRP A 23 2.42 6.55 -1.24
N LEU A 24 2.32 7.53 -2.10
CA LEU A 24 3.44 8.46 -2.33
C LEU A 24 3.76 9.26 -1.06
N ALA A 25 2.75 9.54 -0.22
CA ALA A 25 2.95 10.28 1.01
C ALA A 25 3.49 9.40 2.14
N ASP A 26 2.86 8.24 2.38
CA ASP A 26 3.14 7.42 3.55
C ASP A 26 3.30 5.94 3.20
N GLY A 27 3.67 5.65 1.97
CA GLY A 27 3.75 4.28 1.51
C GLY A 27 4.89 3.49 2.10
N TYR A 28 4.69 2.19 2.11
CA TYR A 28 5.69 1.21 2.48
C TYR A 28 6.03 0.36 1.25
N TRP A 29 7.30 0.11 1.07
CA TRP A 29 7.74 -0.84 0.05
C TRP A 29 9.05 -1.48 0.50
N TRP A 30 9.23 -2.73 0.12
CA TRP A 30 10.46 -3.44 0.43
C TRP A 30 10.53 -4.65 -0.49
N SER A 31 11.56 -4.70 -1.34
CA SER A 31 11.71 -5.79 -2.29
C SER A 31 10.45 -5.93 -3.16
N SER A 32 9.62 -6.96 -2.94
CA SER A 32 8.37 -7.16 -3.67
C SER A 32 7.14 -6.82 -2.84
N SER A 33 7.31 -6.16 -1.70
CA SER A 33 6.19 -5.78 -0.85
C SER A 33 5.73 -4.37 -1.14
N ILE A 34 4.42 -4.15 -1.09
CA ILE A 34 3.82 -2.85 -1.30
C ILE A 34 2.71 -2.65 -0.26
N GLY A 35 2.68 -1.49 0.37
CA GLY A 35 1.71 -1.26 1.43
C GLY A 35 1.63 0.18 1.87
N LEU A 36 0.98 0.39 3.00
CA LEU A 36 0.81 1.71 3.60
C LEU A 36 1.00 1.62 5.11
N THR A 37 1.67 2.61 5.67
CA THR A 37 1.82 2.75 7.12
C THR A 37 1.10 4.03 7.53
N SER A 38 0.18 3.95 8.47
CA SER A 38 -0.57 5.13 8.88
C SER A 38 -1.13 4.96 10.29
N VAL A 39 -1.30 6.07 10.98
CA VAL A 39 -1.99 6.08 12.28
C VAL A 39 -3.50 6.19 12.08
N SER A 40 -3.98 6.39 10.87
CA SER A 40 -5.40 6.53 10.55
C SER A 40 -6.00 5.19 10.16
N PRO A 41 -6.89 4.61 10.99
CA PRO A 41 -7.57 3.36 10.61
C PRO A 41 -8.38 3.50 9.33
N LYS A 42 -8.91 4.69 9.07
CA LYS A 42 -9.69 4.95 7.86
C LYS A 42 -8.83 4.80 6.60
N LEU A 43 -7.63 5.37 6.61
CA LEU A 43 -6.73 5.28 5.46
C LEU A 43 -6.21 3.86 5.28
N ILE A 44 -5.90 3.18 6.38
CA ILE A 44 -5.49 1.78 6.35
C ILE A 44 -6.60 0.93 5.74
N GLY A 45 -7.85 1.18 6.14
CA GLY A 45 -9.00 0.45 5.57
C GLY A 45 -9.15 0.68 4.08
N LYS A 46 -9.00 1.91 3.63
CA LYS A 46 -9.10 2.24 2.20
C LYS A 46 -8.01 1.54 1.39
N PHE A 47 -6.77 1.58 1.89
CA PHE A 47 -5.68 0.95 1.20
C PHE A 47 -5.81 -0.57 1.20
N SER A 48 -6.28 -1.15 2.31
CA SER A 48 -6.52 -2.60 2.41
C SER A 48 -7.55 -3.06 1.39
N LYS A 49 -8.66 -2.32 1.26
CA LYS A 49 -9.69 -2.65 0.27
C LYS A 49 -9.14 -2.60 -1.15
N PHE A 50 -8.29 -1.62 -1.42
CA PHE A 50 -7.64 -1.52 -2.71
C PHE A 50 -6.79 -2.76 -2.99
N LEU A 51 -5.94 -3.15 -2.03
CA LEU A 51 -5.08 -4.31 -2.19
C LEU A 51 -5.88 -5.59 -2.40
N LEU A 52 -6.96 -5.77 -1.64
CA LEU A 52 -7.82 -6.94 -1.78
C LEU A 52 -8.52 -6.96 -3.14
N ARG A 53 -8.85 -5.81 -3.68
CA ARG A 53 -9.51 -5.71 -4.97
C ARG A 53 -8.56 -6.03 -6.12
N VAL A 54 -7.33 -5.50 -6.07
CA VAL A 54 -6.41 -5.64 -7.20
C VAL A 54 -5.55 -6.90 -7.13
N ALA A 55 -5.45 -7.52 -5.96
CA ALA A 55 -4.63 -8.71 -5.78
C ALA A 55 -5.31 -9.68 -4.79
N PRO A 56 -6.51 -10.18 -5.13
CA PRO A 56 -7.30 -10.97 -4.17
C PRO A 56 -6.65 -12.30 -3.79
N SER A 57 -5.73 -12.81 -4.60
CA SER A 57 -5.07 -14.07 -4.30
C SER A 57 -3.80 -13.90 -3.47
N HIS A 58 -3.43 -12.68 -3.11
CA HIS A 58 -2.25 -12.43 -2.30
C HIS A 58 -2.66 -12.16 -0.86
N PRO A 59 -2.05 -12.83 0.13
CA PRO A 59 -2.41 -12.62 1.53
C PRO A 59 -2.12 -11.20 1.97
N LEU A 60 -3.12 -10.56 2.58
CA LEU A 60 -2.95 -9.25 3.17
C LEU A 60 -2.28 -9.43 4.53
N LYS A 61 -1.18 -8.73 4.75
CA LYS A 61 -0.41 -8.81 5.99
C LYS A 61 -0.52 -7.49 6.73
N GLN A 62 -0.46 -7.56 8.05
CA GLN A 62 -0.58 -6.40 8.91
C GLN A 62 0.46 -6.42 10.00
N ARG A 63 0.92 -5.23 10.38
CA ARG A 63 1.79 -5.04 11.55
C ARG A 63 1.32 -3.82 12.31
N ILE A 64 1.55 -3.82 13.60
CA ILE A 64 1.22 -2.69 14.46
C ILE A 64 2.51 -2.19 15.09
N TYR A 65 2.73 -0.87 15.00
CA TYR A 65 3.91 -0.25 15.58
C TYR A 65 3.50 0.81 16.58
N PRO A 66 4.15 0.87 17.74
CA PRO A 66 4.01 2.04 18.61
C PRO A 66 4.76 3.21 17.98
N VAL A 67 4.12 4.36 17.91
CA VAL A 67 4.72 5.58 17.38
C VAL A 67 4.70 6.63 18.49
N ARG A 68 5.84 7.25 18.75
CA ARG A 68 5.91 8.35 19.71
C ARG A 68 5.63 9.67 18.99
N LEU A 69 4.61 10.37 19.47
CA LEU A 69 4.27 11.69 18.97
C LEU A 69 4.72 12.79 19.91
N GLY A 70 5.77 12.52 20.71
CA GLY A 70 6.27 13.43 21.73
C GLY A 70 6.67 12.63 22.95
N GLU A 71 7.16 13.31 24.00
CA GLU A 71 7.71 12.61 25.15
C GLU A 71 6.68 11.76 25.91
N LYS A 72 5.42 12.19 25.91
CA LYS A 72 4.38 11.54 26.72
C LYS A 72 3.27 10.94 25.89
N ARG A 73 3.30 11.09 24.57
CA ARG A 73 2.23 10.59 23.70
C ARG A 73 2.70 9.40 22.92
N LYS A 74 1.89 8.34 22.98
CA LYS A 74 2.11 7.15 22.17
C LYS A 74 0.87 6.93 21.33
N GLN A 75 1.08 6.58 20.08
CA GLN A 75 0.00 6.22 19.17
C GLN A 75 0.44 5.00 18.39
N GLU A 76 -0.51 4.14 18.07
CA GLU A 76 -0.20 2.97 17.26
C GLU A 76 -0.38 3.29 15.80
N ALA A 77 0.64 2.98 15.02
CA ALA A 77 0.54 2.99 13.57
C ALA A 77 0.29 1.58 13.09
N MET A 78 -0.51 1.42 12.06
CA MET A 78 -0.73 0.14 11.42
C MET A 78 -0.08 0.15 10.05
N GLN A 79 0.51 -0.98 9.69
CA GLN A 79 1.04 -1.19 8.35
C GLN A 79 0.30 -2.35 7.72
N VAL A 80 -0.21 -2.15 6.51
CA VAL A 80 -0.81 -3.22 5.72
C VAL A 80 -0.01 -3.36 4.44
N TYR A 81 0.21 -4.59 4.00
CA TYR A 81 0.98 -4.81 2.79
C TYR A 81 0.71 -6.19 2.20
N ILE A 82 1.06 -6.34 0.95
CA ILE A 82 1.06 -7.63 0.27
C ILE A 82 2.40 -7.82 -0.43
N ASN A 83 2.72 -9.06 -0.77
CA ASN A 83 3.90 -9.37 -1.58
C ASN A 83 3.43 -9.60 -3.01
N ASN A 84 3.65 -8.61 -3.86
CA ASN A 84 3.29 -8.68 -5.27
C ASN A 84 4.26 -7.83 -6.06
N ARG A 85 5.18 -8.49 -6.75
CA ARG A 85 6.26 -7.81 -7.47
C ARG A 85 5.74 -6.87 -8.55
N SER A 86 4.75 -7.31 -9.31
CA SER A 86 4.22 -6.50 -10.40
C SER A 86 3.59 -5.21 -9.90
N LEU A 87 2.81 -5.30 -8.83
CA LEU A 87 2.17 -4.14 -8.26
C LEU A 87 3.21 -3.21 -7.62
N THR A 88 4.20 -3.78 -6.93
CA THR A 88 5.27 -2.99 -6.34
C THR A 88 6.02 -2.20 -7.41
N ARG A 89 6.35 -2.84 -8.52
CA ARG A 89 7.04 -2.17 -9.63
C ARG A 89 6.20 -1.06 -10.22
N LEU A 90 4.90 -1.30 -10.38
CA LEU A 90 4.01 -0.28 -10.91
C LEU A 90 3.99 0.96 -10.03
N PHE A 91 3.83 0.78 -8.72
CA PHE A 91 3.85 1.91 -7.78
C PHE A 91 5.21 2.62 -7.81
N MET A 92 6.29 1.85 -7.79
CA MET A 92 7.63 2.43 -7.79
C MET A 92 7.92 3.24 -9.05
N SER A 93 7.35 2.88 -10.18
CA SER A 93 7.55 3.63 -11.41
C SER A 93 7.05 5.07 -11.29
N PHE A 94 5.98 5.28 -10.53
CA PHE A 94 5.50 6.65 -10.28
C PHE A 94 6.43 7.42 -9.37
N LYS A 95 7.05 6.73 -8.40
CA LYS A 95 7.95 7.37 -7.46
C LYS A 95 9.27 7.76 -8.11
N THR A 96 9.79 6.92 -9.01
CA THR A 96 11.06 7.18 -9.67
C THR A 96 10.92 7.95 -10.98
N GLY A 97 9.70 8.10 -11.47
CA GLY A 97 9.46 8.76 -12.74
C GLY A 97 9.72 7.89 -13.95
N ASP A 98 9.84 6.60 -13.77
CA ASP A 98 10.14 5.65 -14.86
C ASP A 98 8.85 5.13 -15.50
N LEU A 99 8.05 6.00 -15.99
CA LEU A 99 6.83 5.59 -16.68
C LEU A 99 7.03 5.48 -18.17
#